data_271e1f818e1bb574e5beae3d275c6390
#
_entry.id   271e1f818e1bb574e5beae3d275c6390
#
_cell.length_a   1.000
_cell.length_b   1.000
_cell.length_c   1.000
_cell.angle_alpha   90.00
_cell.angle_beta   90.00
_cell.angle_gamma   90.00
#
_symmetry.space_group_name_H-M   'P 1'
#
loop_
_entity.id
_entity.type
_entity.pdbx_description
1 polymer ?
#
loop_
_entity_poly.entity_id
_entity_poly.type
_entity_poly.pdbx_seq_one_letter_code
_entity_poly.pdbx_strand_id
1 'polypeptide(L)'
;MEFINLEKVDSTNLYAKKHIETLDDRTVILTKEQTAGRGRLNRSWIDLGKNNVFMSIVLKPSETYQEVYSNITQYLSVVLCHALEDYGLKPQIKWPNDVLVNEKKIAGILSESVIQGTKFKGLVLGVGINLNATDEGVKSITDKEVTSLNLELNKEVVYKDFL
;
A
#
# COMPACT_ATOMS: atom_id res chain seq x y z
N MET A 1 0.09 9.81 -16.16
CA MET A 1 0.47 9.09 -14.92
C MET A 1 1.97 8.88 -14.98
N GLU A 2 2.69 9.40 -14.02
CA GLU A 2 4.15 9.26 -13.91
C GLU A 2 4.49 8.15 -12.92
N PHE A 3 5.56 7.38 -13.18
CA PHE A 3 6.04 6.34 -12.29
C PHE A 3 7.47 6.65 -11.84
N ILE A 4 7.67 6.73 -10.52
CA ILE A 4 8.98 6.92 -9.89
C ILE A 4 9.35 5.62 -9.19
N ASN A 5 10.37 4.94 -9.71
CA ASN A 5 10.87 3.70 -9.13
C ASN A 5 12.12 3.99 -8.29
N LEU A 6 12.03 3.71 -7.00
CA LEU A 6 13.13 3.83 -6.05
C LEU A 6 13.68 2.45 -5.73
N GLU A 7 14.98 2.30 -5.63
CA GLU A 7 15.56 1.02 -5.21
C GLU A 7 15.26 0.74 -3.74
N LYS A 8 15.44 1.76 -2.90
CA LYS A 8 15.24 1.71 -1.46
C LYS A 8 14.84 3.07 -0.93
N VAL A 9 13.96 3.12 0.05
CA VAL A 9 13.50 4.35 0.73
C VAL A 9 13.08 4.06 2.16
N ASP A 10 13.00 5.06 3.01
CA ASP A 10 12.41 4.93 4.35
C ASP A 10 10.92 4.54 4.27
N SER A 11 10.14 5.32 3.53
CA SER A 11 8.74 5.06 3.24
C SER A 11 8.32 5.78 1.95
N THR A 12 7.62 5.10 1.05
CA THR A 12 7.06 5.72 -0.16
C THR A 12 6.09 6.85 0.18
N ASN A 13 5.31 6.72 1.27
CA ASN A 13 4.44 7.79 1.76
C ASN A 13 5.24 9.01 2.25
N LEU A 14 6.32 8.81 3.01
CA LEU A 14 7.16 9.91 3.47
C LEU A 14 7.85 10.61 2.30
N TYR A 15 8.35 9.84 1.34
CA TYR A 15 8.91 10.39 0.11
C TYR A 15 7.89 11.26 -0.63
N ALA A 16 6.69 10.72 -0.88
CA ALA A 16 5.62 11.45 -1.54
C ALA A 16 5.24 12.75 -0.81
N LYS A 17 5.09 12.68 0.51
CA LYS A 17 4.76 13.86 1.34
C LYS A 17 5.85 14.92 1.28
N LYS A 18 7.12 14.53 1.32
CA LYS A 18 8.27 15.44 1.26
C LYS A 18 8.36 16.16 -0.08
N HIS A 19 7.98 15.49 -1.16
CA HIS A 19 8.07 16.01 -2.52
C HIS A 19 6.72 16.44 -3.10
N ILE A 20 5.69 16.59 -2.26
CA ILE A 20 4.32 16.85 -2.72
C ILE A 20 4.18 18.08 -3.63
N GLU A 21 5.01 19.11 -3.43
CA GLU A 21 4.95 20.34 -4.23
C GLU A 21 5.40 20.12 -5.68
N THR A 22 6.35 19.23 -5.89
CA THR A 22 6.99 18.98 -7.21
C THR A 22 6.42 17.78 -7.94
N LEU A 23 5.72 16.87 -7.24
CA LEU A 23 5.09 15.71 -7.86
C LEU A 23 3.79 16.12 -8.54
N ASP A 24 3.51 15.55 -9.69
CA ASP A 24 2.25 15.75 -10.40
C ASP A 24 1.09 14.93 -9.78
N ASP A 25 -0.15 15.33 -10.10
CA ASP A 25 -1.33 14.54 -9.76
C ASP A 25 -1.24 13.15 -10.40
N ARG A 26 -1.59 12.13 -9.63
CA ARG A 26 -1.51 10.72 -10.02
C ARG A 26 -0.10 10.19 -10.30
N THR A 27 0.94 10.83 -9.74
CA THR A 27 2.27 10.23 -9.70
C THR A 27 2.27 9.03 -8.76
N VAL A 28 2.86 7.92 -9.23
CA VAL A 28 3.00 6.66 -8.50
C VAL A 28 4.46 6.46 -8.11
N ILE A 29 4.73 6.35 -6.82
CA ILE A 29 6.05 6.04 -6.27
C ILE A 29 6.07 4.56 -5.88
N LEU A 30 7.04 3.83 -6.37
CA LEU A 30 7.26 2.41 -6.12
C LEU A 30 8.63 2.16 -5.52
N THR A 31 8.73 1.19 -4.63
CA THR A 31 10.02 0.65 -4.17
C THR A 31 9.90 -0.85 -3.89
N LYS A 32 11.03 -1.53 -3.91
CA LYS A 32 11.12 -2.94 -3.50
C LYS A 32 11.52 -3.10 -2.03
N GLU A 33 12.01 -2.03 -1.39
CA GLU A 33 12.47 -2.06 0.00
C GLU A 33 12.10 -0.77 0.73
N GLN A 34 11.42 -0.93 1.87
CA GLN A 34 11.20 0.14 2.83
C GLN A 34 11.94 -0.14 4.15
N THR A 35 12.73 0.83 4.62
CA THR A 35 13.46 0.70 5.90
C THR A 35 12.64 1.15 7.12
N ALA A 36 11.59 1.95 6.90
CA ALA A 36 10.71 2.47 7.94
C ALA A 36 9.26 2.52 7.42
N GLY A 37 8.75 1.39 6.92
CA GLY A 37 7.38 1.27 6.43
C GLY A 37 6.36 1.69 7.49
N ARG A 38 5.30 2.37 7.08
CA ARG A 38 4.31 2.99 7.98
C ARG A 38 2.93 2.36 7.80
N GLY A 39 2.25 2.21 8.92
CA GLY A 39 0.84 1.88 9.02
C GLY A 39 0.07 2.95 9.80
N ARG A 40 -1.22 2.74 10.00
CA ARG A 40 -2.08 3.62 10.80
C ARG A 40 -1.68 3.61 12.28
N LEU A 41 -2.01 4.69 13.00
CA LEU A 41 -1.82 4.83 14.45
C LEU A 41 -0.37 4.57 14.87
N ASN A 42 0.58 5.08 14.08
CA ASN A 42 2.03 4.93 14.31
C ASN A 42 2.55 3.47 14.32
N ARG A 43 1.77 2.52 13.78
CA ARG A 43 2.25 1.16 13.60
C ARG A 43 3.23 1.10 12.43
N SER A 44 4.15 0.13 12.48
CA SER A 44 5.05 -0.15 11.37
C SER A 44 4.40 -1.08 10.36
N TRP A 45 4.74 -0.90 9.09
CA TRP A 45 4.56 -1.91 8.05
C TRP A 45 5.88 -2.67 7.91
N ILE A 46 5.86 -3.95 8.17
CA ILE A 46 7.05 -4.81 8.14
C ILE A 46 7.09 -5.52 6.81
N ASP A 47 8.26 -5.54 6.17
CA ASP A 47 8.51 -6.33 4.98
C ASP A 47 8.67 -7.81 5.36
N LEU A 48 7.84 -8.68 4.79
CA LEU A 48 7.80 -10.11 5.10
C LEU A 48 8.74 -10.95 4.23
N GLY A 49 9.45 -10.35 3.30
CA GLY A 49 10.29 -11.09 2.37
C GLY A 49 10.90 -10.21 1.30
N LYS A 50 10.94 -10.70 0.05
CA LYS A 50 11.50 -10.00 -1.10
C LYS A 50 10.42 -9.76 -2.17
N ASN A 51 10.61 -8.69 -2.94
CA ASN A 51 9.72 -8.37 -4.06
C ASN A 51 8.24 -8.19 -3.63
N ASN A 52 8.00 -7.59 -2.46
CA ASN A 52 6.69 -7.13 -2.06
C ASN A 52 6.35 -5.79 -2.75
N VAL A 53 5.08 -5.41 -2.79
CA VAL A 53 4.69 -4.11 -3.34
C VAL A 53 4.64 -3.07 -2.24
N PHE A 54 5.43 -2.01 -2.39
CA PHE A 54 5.32 -0.78 -1.61
C PHE A 54 5.10 0.36 -2.58
N MET A 55 3.91 0.91 -2.55
CA MET A 55 3.46 1.91 -3.50
C MET A 55 2.82 3.09 -2.79
N SER A 56 3.02 4.28 -3.32
CA SER A 56 2.25 5.47 -2.92
C SER A 56 1.76 6.21 -4.15
N ILE A 57 0.48 6.57 -4.16
CA ILE A 57 -0.16 7.35 -5.21
C ILE A 57 -0.39 8.76 -4.66
N VAL A 58 0.09 9.77 -5.39
CA VAL A 58 -0.15 11.18 -5.08
C VAL A 58 -1.44 11.62 -5.75
N LEU A 59 -2.36 12.19 -4.97
CA LEU A 59 -3.60 12.75 -5.47
C LEU A 59 -3.67 14.23 -5.10
N LYS A 60 -3.84 15.08 -6.12
CA LYS A 60 -3.98 16.54 -5.96
C LYS A 60 -5.36 16.98 -6.47
N PRO A 61 -6.41 16.72 -5.70
CA PRO A 61 -7.76 17.08 -6.10
C PRO A 61 -7.97 18.58 -6.12
N SER A 62 -8.85 19.04 -7.00
CA SER A 62 -9.42 20.37 -6.89
C SER A 62 -10.23 20.49 -5.59
N GLU A 63 -10.34 21.70 -5.03
CA GLU A 63 -11.01 21.98 -3.75
C GLU A 63 -12.44 21.41 -3.67
N THR A 64 -13.14 21.29 -4.80
CA THR A 64 -14.51 20.78 -4.91
C THR A 64 -14.66 19.28 -4.62
N TYR A 65 -13.56 18.50 -4.62
CA TYR A 65 -13.63 17.05 -4.48
C TYR A 65 -13.08 16.51 -3.16
N GLN A 66 -12.77 17.37 -2.19
CA GLN A 66 -12.14 16.94 -0.91
C GLN A 66 -13.01 15.94 -0.12
N GLU A 67 -14.33 16.05 -0.18
CA GLU A 67 -15.25 15.14 0.51
C GLU A 67 -15.23 13.71 -0.08
N VAL A 68 -14.96 13.56 -1.37
CA VAL A 68 -14.92 12.26 -2.07
C VAL A 68 -13.74 11.40 -1.59
N TYR A 69 -12.69 12.04 -1.09
CA TYR A 69 -11.47 11.33 -0.67
C TYR A 69 -11.60 10.58 0.65
N SER A 70 -12.64 10.82 1.44
CA SER A 70 -12.91 10.05 2.65
C SER A 70 -13.08 8.55 2.35
N ASN A 71 -13.58 8.20 1.16
CA ASN A 71 -13.87 6.84 0.73
C ASN A 71 -12.79 6.22 -0.18
N ILE A 72 -11.71 6.97 -0.50
CA ILE A 72 -10.70 6.48 -1.45
C ILE A 72 -9.98 5.22 -0.96
N THR A 73 -9.81 5.09 0.35
CA THR A 73 -9.21 3.89 0.97
C THR A 73 -10.07 2.65 0.73
N GLN A 74 -11.40 2.79 0.90
CA GLN A 74 -12.35 1.71 0.67
C GLN A 74 -12.40 1.33 -0.81
N TYR A 75 -12.44 2.34 -1.69
CA TYR A 75 -12.40 2.11 -3.13
C TYR A 75 -11.16 1.31 -3.53
N LEU A 76 -9.97 1.70 -3.04
CA LEU A 76 -8.75 0.97 -3.35
C LEU A 76 -8.75 -0.43 -2.73
N SER A 77 -9.39 -0.63 -1.57
CA SER A 77 -9.54 -1.98 -1.00
C SER A 77 -10.34 -2.90 -1.92
N VAL A 78 -11.39 -2.38 -2.57
CA VAL A 78 -12.18 -3.14 -3.57
C VAL A 78 -11.34 -3.47 -4.80
N VAL A 79 -10.56 -2.50 -5.31
CA VAL A 79 -9.65 -2.73 -6.44
C VAL A 79 -8.64 -3.82 -6.13
N LEU A 80 -8.06 -3.80 -4.92
CA LEU A 80 -7.13 -4.84 -4.48
C LEU A 80 -7.81 -6.21 -4.34
N CYS A 81 -9.05 -6.26 -3.89
CA CYS A 81 -9.80 -7.51 -3.86
C CYS A 81 -9.96 -8.08 -5.28
N HIS A 82 -10.37 -7.28 -6.25
CA HIS A 82 -10.47 -7.73 -7.64
C HIS A 82 -9.13 -8.23 -8.20
N ALA A 83 -8.04 -7.50 -7.96
CA ALA A 83 -6.71 -7.94 -8.38
C ALA A 83 -6.30 -9.30 -7.76
N LEU A 84 -6.71 -9.58 -6.52
CA LEU A 84 -6.46 -10.87 -5.87
C LEU A 84 -7.42 -11.98 -6.34
N GLU A 85 -8.65 -11.63 -6.70
CA GLU A 85 -9.63 -12.54 -7.30
C GLU A 85 -9.14 -13.07 -8.66
N ASP A 86 -8.43 -12.28 -9.45
CA ASP A 86 -7.81 -12.69 -10.71
C ASP A 86 -6.79 -13.83 -10.52
N TYR A 87 -6.22 -13.96 -9.31
CA TYR A 87 -5.38 -15.09 -8.91
C TYR A 87 -6.16 -16.26 -8.31
N GLY A 88 -7.49 -16.23 -8.34
CA GLY A 88 -8.37 -17.28 -7.82
C GLY A 88 -8.55 -17.26 -6.30
N LEU A 89 -8.13 -16.19 -5.62
CA LEU A 89 -8.29 -16.05 -4.18
C LEU A 89 -9.69 -15.52 -3.82
N LYS A 90 -10.05 -15.61 -2.54
CA LYS A 90 -11.29 -15.06 -1.98
C LYS A 90 -10.97 -13.99 -0.93
N PRO A 91 -10.57 -12.79 -1.36
CA PRO A 91 -10.20 -11.73 -0.43
C PRO A 91 -11.43 -11.17 0.30
N GLN A 92 -11.17 -10.60 1.48
CA GLN A 92 -12.15 -9.94 2.31
C GLN A 92 -11.62 -8.58 2.76
N ILE A 93 -12.47 -7.57 2.79
CA ILE A 93 -12.10 -6.26 3.31
C ILE A 93 -12.34 -6.24 4.83
N LYS A 94 -11.26 -6.07 5.59
CA LYS A 94 -11.32 -5.72 7.00
C LYS A 94 -11.30 -4.21 7.12
N TRP A 95 -12.47 -3.65 7.27
CA TRP A 95 -12.64 -2.20 7.41
C TRP A 95 -11.74 -1.63 8.52
N PRO A 96 -11.13 -0.44 8.33
CA PRO A 96 -11.35 0.44 7.17
C PRO A 96 -10.29 0.33 6.06
N ASN A 97 -9.22 -0.47 6.20
CA ASN A 97 -8.04 -0.32 5.35
C ASN A 97 -7.19 -1.59 5.12
N ASP A 98 -7.64 -2.73 5.57
CA ASP A 98 -6.90 -3.98 5.43
C ASP A 98 -7.63 -4.93 4.47
N VAL A 99 -6.87 -5.68 3.68
CA VAL A 99 -7.38 -6.78 2.86
C VAL A 99 -6.85 -8.10 3.42
N LEU A 100 -7.75 -9.05 3.60
CA LEU A 100 -7.46 -10.37 4.15
C LEU A 100 -7.70 -11.46 3.10
N VAL A 101 -6.96 -12.56 3.22
CA VAL A 101 -7.25 -13.84 2.57
C VAL A 101 -7.15 -14.92 3.65
N ASN A 102 -8.17 -15.78 3.75
CA ASN A 102 -8.27 -16.79 4.81
C ASN A 102 -8.05 -16.21 6.22
N GLU A 103 -8.69 -15.05 6.50
CA GLU A 103 -8.60 -14.29 7.76
C GLU A 103 -7.22 -13.68 8.07
N LYS A 104 -6.21 -13.88 7.21
CA LYS A 104 -4.85 -13.36 7.35
C LYS A 104 -4.65 -12.13 6.48
N LYS A 105 -3.94 -11.13 7.02
CA LYS A 105 -3.69 -9.88 6.31
C LYS A 105 -2.70 -10.07 5.16
N ILE A 106 -3.12 -9.74 3.93
CA ILE A 106 -2.29 -9.76 2.72
C ILE A 106 -1.92 -8.36 2.25
N ALA A 107 -2.79 -7.38 2.45
CA ALA A 107 -2.53 -6.00 2.05
C ALA A 107 -3.06 -4.98 3.06
N GLY A 108 -2.53 -3.78 3.00
CA GLY A 108 -2.98 -2.66 3.81
C GLY A 108 -2.81 -1.32 3.09
N ILE A 109 -3.70 -0.40 3.37
CA ILE A 109 -3.75 0.91 2.77
C ILE A 109 -3.57 1.99 3.84
N LEU A 110 -2.75 3.00 3.55
CA LEU A 110 -2.52 4.14 4.42
C LEU A 110 -2.75 5.44 3.65
N SER A 111 -3.86 6.11 3.92
CA SER A 111 -4.16 7.42 3.38
C SER A 111 -3.68 8.52 4.32
N GLU A 112 -2.89 9.46 3.83
CA GLU A 112 -2.36 10.60 4.58
C GLU A 112 -2.58 11.90 3.82
N SER A 113 -3.31 12.84 4.41
CA SER A 113 -3.45 14.21 3.88
C SER A 113 -2.18 15.01 4.13
N VAL A 114 -1.81 15.84 3.17
CA VAL A 114 -0.72 16.82 3.30
C VAL A 114 -1.32 18.20 3.35
N ILE A 115 -1.16 18.85 4.52
CA ILE A 115 -1.65 20.20 4.79
C ILE A 115 -0.46 21.07 5.17
N GLN A 116 -0.35 22.24 4.57
CA GLN A 116 0.69 23.23 4.86
C GLN A 116 0.03 24.54 5.26
N GLY A 117 0.15 24.89 6.53
CA GLY A 117 -0.66 25.96 7.11
C GLY A 117 -2.15 25.62 7.02
N THR A 118 -2.92 26.42 6.31
CA THR A 118 -4.35 26.19 6.03
C THR A 118 -4.62 25.56 4.66
N LYS A 119 -3.57 25.35 3.85
CA LYS A 119 -3.72 24.87 2.48
C LYS A 119 -3.59 23.36 2.41
N PHE A 120 -4.59 22.71 1.84
CA PHE A 120 -4.51 21.30 1.45
C PHE A 120 -3.62 21.19 0.19
N LYS A 121 -2.59 20.35 0.25
CA LYS A 121 -1.62 20.16 -0.83
C LYS A 121 -1.87 18.89 -1.62
N GLY A 122 -2.50 17.92 -1.01
CA GLY A 122 -2.81 16.65 -1.63
C GLY A 122 -3.02 15.53 -0.62
N LEU A 123 -3.31 14.37 -1.16
CA LEU A 123 -3.46 13.11 -0.45
C LEU A 123 -2.40 12.14 -0.95
N VAL A 124 -1.76 11.44 -0.04
CA VAL A 124 -0.85 10.34 -0.34
C VAL A 124 -1.53 9.04 0.06
N LEU A 125 -1.75 8.17 -0.92
CA LEU A 125 -2.42 6.89 -0.75
C LEU A 125 -1.39 5.77 -0.83
N GLY A 126 -0.90 5.32 0.32
CA GLY A 126 0.06 4.24 0.44
C GLY A 126 -0.60 2.86 0.38
N VAL A 127 0.03 1.95 -0.31
CA VAL A 127 -0.38 0.55 -0.45
C VAL A 127 0.81 -0.35 -0.17
N GLY A 128 0.64 -1.27 0.76
CA GLY A 128 1.54 -2.38 0.99
C GLY A 128 0.84 -3.71 0.66
N ILE A 129 1.48 -4.53 -0.17
CA ILE A 129 0.95 -5.86 -0.54
C ILE A 129 2.04 -6.89 -0.34
N ASN A 130 1.73 -7.93 0.41
CA ASN A 130 2.62 -9.06 0.60
C ASN A 130 2.52 -9.99 -0.61
N LEU A 131 3.50 -9.93 -1.52
CA LEU A 131 3.56 -10.84 -2.66
C LEU A 131 4.35 -12.10 -2.33
N ASN A 132 5.56 -11.94 -1.81
CA ASN A 132 6.48 -13.04 -1.56
C ASN A 132 7.03 -12.96 -0.12
N ALA A 133 6.29 -13.52 0.83
CA ALA A 133 6.75 -13.65 2.20
C ALA A 133 7.64 -14.88 2.37
N THR A 134 8.57 -14.79 3.32
CA THR A 134 9.33 -15.92 3.83
C THR A 134 8.71 -16.44 5.12
N ASP A 135 8.99 -17.69 5.49
CA ASP A 135 8.55 -18.26 6.77
C ASP A 135 9.05 -17.45 7.96
N GLU A 136 10.29 -16.94 7.87
CA GLU A 136 10.88 -16.07 8.89
C GLU A 136 10.17 -14.73 8.98
N GLY A 137 9.85 -14.12 7.82
CA GLY A 137 9.09 -12.89 7.74
C GLY A 137 7.71 -13.02 8.40
N VAL A 138 6.98 -14.08 8.09
CA VAL A 138 5.67 -14.35 8.72
C VAL A 138 5.80 -14.55 10.22
N LYS A 139 6.76 -15.35 10.68
CA LYS A 139 7.01 -15.59 12.11
C LYS A 139 7.44 -14.35 12.89
N SER A 140 8.00 -13.34 12.22
CA SER A 140 8.37 -12.06 12.85
C SER A 140 7.17 -11.24 13.31
N ILE A 141 5.98 -11.51 12.77
CA ILE A 141 4.74 -10.83 13.13
C ILE A 141 4.02 -11.64 14.19
N THR A 142 3.95 -11.12 15.40
CA THR A 142 3.39 -11.83 16.58
C THR A 142 2.05 -11.26 17.04
N ASP A 143 1.66 -10.07 16.58
CA ASP A 143 0.47 -9.35 17.04
C ASP A 143 -0.77 -9.56 16.15
N LYS A 144 -0.60 -10.20 14.99
CA LYS A 144 -1.66 -10.47 14.01
C LYS A 144 -1.26 -11.59 13.06
N GLU A 145 -2.24 -12.20 12.44
CA GLU A 145 -2.00 -13.16 11.37
C GLU A 145 -1.81 -12.45 10.03
N VAL A 146 -0.75 -12.83 9.32
CA VAL A 146 -0.39 -12.30 8.00
C VAL A 146 -0.20 -13.42 7.00
N THR A 147 -0.41 -13.12 5.73
CA THR A 147 -0.14 -14.00 4.62
C THR A 147 0.41 -13.22 3.42
N SER A 148 0.70 -13.91 2.35
CA SER A 148 1.18 -13.33 1.08
C SER A 148 0.68 -14.14 -0.10
N LEU A 149 0.74 -13.54 -1.28
CA LEU A 149 0.24 -14.18 -2.49
C LEU A 149 0.97 -15.49 -2.80
N ASN A 150 2.29 -15.55 -2.61
CA ASN A 150 3.05 -16.79 -2.82
C ASN A 150 2.66 -17.92 -1.86
N LEU A 151 2.34 -17.61 -0.61
CA LEU A 151 1.89 -18.61 0.37
C LEU A 151 0.50 -19.15 0.02
N GLU A 152 -0.41 -18.27 -0.37
CA GLU A 152 -1.78 -18.67 -0.73
C GLU A 152 -1.81 -19.48 -2.05
N LEU A 153 -0.90 -19.17 -3.00
CA LEU A 153 -0.80 -19.88 -4.28
C LEU A 153 0.17 -21.06 -4.27
N ASN A 154 0.94 -21.21 -3.20
CA ASN A 154 2.02 -22.19 -3.08
C ASN A 154 3.04 -22.12 -4.25
N LYS A 155 3.35 -20.91 -4.72
CA LYS A 155 4.33 -20.61 -5.77
C LYS A 155 4.83 -19.18 -5.68
N GLU A 156 6.06 -18.92 -6.13
CA GLU A 156 6.61 -17.57 -6.22
C GLU A 156 5.80 -16.73 -7.23
N VAL A 157 5.61 -15.45 -6.90
CA VAL A 157 4.89 -14.47 -7.74
C VAL A 157 5.89 -13.52 -8.36
N VAL A 158 5.83 -13.39 -9.68
CA VAL A 158 6.67 -12.43 -10.40
C VAL A 158 6.13 -11.02 -10.18
N TYR A 159 6.94 -10.16 -9.55
CA TYR A 159 6.58 -8.79 -9.18
C TYR A 159 5.95 -7.97 -10.33
N LYS A 160 6.51 -8.11 -11.54
CA LYS A 160 6.03 -7.37 -12.73
C LYS A 160 4.66 -7.83 -13.23
N ASP A 161 4.27 -9.06 -12.94
CA ASP A 161 3.01 -9.61 -13.41
C ASP A 161 1.84 -9.17 -12.52
N PHE A 162 2.16 -8.65 -11.33
CA PHE A 162 1.16 -8.14 -10.38
C PHE A 162 0.90 -6.64 -10.56
N LEU A 163 1.86 -5.86 -11.03
CA LEU A 163 1.77 -4.41 -11.24
C LEU A 163 1.14 -4.05 -12.58
#